data_5a12029f5a76f0a50e226b2c4a6b4bb2
#
_entry.id   5a12029f5a76f0a50e226b2c4a6b4bb2
#
_cell.length_a   1.000
_cell.length_b   1.000
_cell.length_c   1.000
_cell.angle_alpha   90.00
_cell.angle_beta   90.00
_cell.angle_gamma   90.00
#
_symmetry.space_group_name_H-M   'P 1'
#
loop_
_entity.id
_entity.type
_entity.pdbx_description
1 polymer ?
#
loop_
_entity_poly.entity_id
_entity_poly.type
_entity_poly.pdbx_seq_one_letter_code
_entity_poly.pdbx_strand_id
1 'polypeptide(L)'
;MELEKTNSKLASDYEAIRRREYELITTLLEVVPRIDGLGEQQVTQMRDALFHADHPYMIVFVGPFSAGKSSLINALLGEHDLLSIGPTPTTDRISILRWGEEISRNRSGEVDTVFYPSPLLQKVSFVDTPGLESVFQKHEEITRRFLHRSDTVLLVMLATQAMTARNVEYLKLLKEYGKNVIIVLNQVDLLTPEEIQTVREYVLDQSRTQLGFKPEIWLISARQAMTARLPDGTIDQELWKASGINQIEDYVDSQLSDLTRLRQKLQTPLQIVQNVHQSALDTVRGDQKALDHYQSIAQNISQQLTVFKREQDKIVAGIDEEVSAKFGEVSQRGSEAIQEMFGLSRALGSVLRGLLELVGLSRLIKRSYTRTAFERNKVFEPIQEMTVVTDKLGPRVEGRDVQDIDDLVKYAKREIEALPLTIRTKVIGSVQAPLKYDRSALQAVRPSLEAVQDEARQVETDKLERSLRNTLLYMAAYELILIVILVFALIAAPPAQQNSPFWLILVVLIALALGGLVFLPIRGRMLENAYSERMLALQARYLEALNAAADKQIAYGMQLRRESIAPLTRLIEAQTEIHTDQLKRLQAAGQEITRIETDLAGMGKTTILGVKLPG
;
A
#
# COMPACT_ATOMS: atom_id res chain seq x y z
N MET A 1 25.46 5.92 51.40
CA MET A 1 25.74 6.77 50.20
C MET A 1 26.05 5.97 48.94
N GLU A 2 26.96 4.97 48.92
CA GLU A 2 27.14 4.11 47.71
C GLU A 2 26.00 3.13 47.47
N LEU A 3 25.48 2.47 48.51
CA LEU A 3 24.31 1.58 48.44
C LEU A 3 23.04 2.33 48.02
N GLU A 4 22.82 3.55 48.49
CA GLU A 4 21.68 4.39 48.09
C GLU A 4 21.78 4.81 46.63
N LYS A 5 22.97 5.17 46.12
CA LYS A 5 23.19 5.47 44.71
C LYS A 5 22.98 4.24 43.82
N THR A 6 23.39 3.07 44.27
CA THR A 6 23.19 1.79 43.55
C THR A 6 21.71 1.42 43.47
N ASN A 7 20.97 1.54 44.57
CA ASN A 7 19.53 1.29 44.58
C ASN A 7 18.75 2.32 43.74
N SER A 8 19.12 3.58 43.79
CA SER A 8 18.52 4.63 42.93
C SER A 8 18.75 4.37 41.44
N LYS A 9 19.96 3.92 41.05
CA LYS A 9 20.28 3.56 39.66
C LYS A 9 19.49 2.32 39.22
N LEU A 10 19.41 1.29 40.07
CA LEU A 10 18.65 0.07 39.78
C LEU A 10 17.16 0.35 39.56
N ALA A 11 16.57 1.22 40.40
CA ALA A 11 15.19 1.65 40.22
C ALA A 11 14.98 2.45 38.91
N SER A 12 15.94 3.31 38.55
CA SER A 12 15.89 4.06 37.29
C SER A 12 16.01 3.14 36.06
N ASP A 13 16.93 2.17 36.10
CA ASP A 13 17.11 1.21 35.01
C ASP A 13 15.86 0.31 34.83
N TYR A 14 15.27 -0.13 35.97
CA TYR A 14 14.01 -0.88 35.96
C TYR A 14 12.87 -0.11 35.31
N GLU A 15 12.65 1.14 35.71
CA GLU A 15 11.58 1.98 35.17
C GLU A 15 11.78 2.29 33.68
N ALA A 16 13.02 2.50 33.25
CA ALA A 16 13.33 2.74 31.85
C ALA A 16 13.02 1.52 30.97
N ILE A 17 13.39 0.30 31.44
CA ILE A 17 13.10 -0.94 30.73
C ILE A 17 11.60 -1.21 30.72
N ARG A 18 10.92 -1.05 31.87
CA ARG A 18 9.48 -1.25 32.00
C ARG A 18 8.68 -0.37 31.05
N ARG A 19 9.07 0.91 30.93
CA ARG A 19 8.42 1.85 30.02
C ARG A 19 8.57 1.42 28.56
N ARG A 20 9.74 0.97 28.15
CA ARG A 20 10.00 0.48 26.79
C ARG A 20 9.22 -0.80 26.49
N GLU A 21 9.12 -1.71 27.46
CA GLU A 21 8.24 -2.88 27.34
C GLU A 21 6.78 -2.48 27.13
N TYR A 22 6.29 -1.53 27.91
CA TYR A 22 4.93 -1.02 27.77
C TYR A 22 4.67 -0.43 26.37
N GLU A 23 5.59 0.40 25.87
CA GLU A 23 5.53 0.98 24.54
C GLU A 23 5.57 -0.09 23.43
N LEU A 24 6.44 -1.09 23.59
CA LEU A 24 6.54 -2.22 22.65
C LEU A 24 5.24 -3.04 22.60
N ILE A 25 4.69 -3.38 23.77
CA ILE A 25 3.45 -4.17 23.86
C ILE A 25 2.29 -3.40 23.26
N THR A 26 2.20 -2.09 23.53
CA THR A 26 1.16 -1.22 22.97
C THR A 26 1.25 -1.19 21.46
N THR A 27 2.46 -1.06 20.91
CA THR A 27 2.70 -1.07 19.46
C THR A 27 2.29 -2.41 18.82
N LEU A 28 2.62 -3.52 19.47
CA LEU A 28 2.24 -4.85 18.99
C LEU A 28 0.74 -5.10 19.07
N LEU A 29 0.05 -4.56 20.08
CA LEU A 29 -1.41 -4.64 20.17
C LEU A 29 -2.16 -3.90 19.05
N GLU A 30 -1.51 -2.98 18.34
CA GLU A 30 -2.06 -2.38 17.12
C GLU A 30 -1.92 -3.28 15.90
N VAL A 31 -0.90 -4.13 15.86
CA VAL A 31 -0.55 -4.97 14.70
C VAL A 31 -1.14 -6.38 14.81
N VAL A 32 -0.93 -7.04 15.94
CA VAL A 32 -1.29 -8.47 16.16
C VAL A 32 -2.77 -8.78 15.88
N PRO A 33 -3.76 -7.95 16.31
CA PRO A 33 -5.16 -8.23 16.04
C PRO A 33 -5.56 -8.12 14.55
N ARG A 34 -4.69 -7.52 13.72
CA ARG A 34 -4.93 -7.34 12.27
C ARG A 34 -4.27 -8.42 11.41
N ILE A 35 -3.58 -9.37 12.03
CA ILE A 35 -2.94 -10.48 11.34
C ILE A 35 -3.97 -11.60 11.22
N ASP A 36 -4.37 -11.93 10.00
CA ASP A 36 -5.27 -13.04 9.73
C ASP A 36 -4.58 -14.36 10.18
N GLY A 37 -5.32 -15.21 10.90
CA GLY A 37 -4.79 -16.48 11.39
C GLY A 37 -4.24 -16.48 12.82
N LEU A 38 -4.10 -15.32 13.47
CA LEU A 38 -3.82 -15.24 14.89
C LEU A 38 -5.13 -15.25 15.70
N GLY A 39 -5.20 -16.10 16.73
CA GLY A 39 -6.40 -16.25 17.55
C GLY A 39 -6.56 -15.15 18.61
N GLU A 40 -7.77 -15.05 19.18
CA GLU A 40 -8.05 -14.14 20.32
C GLU A 40 -7.15 -14.43 21.54
N GLN A 41 -6.64 -15.64 21.65
CA GLN A 41 -5.77 -16.05 22.74
C GLN A 41 -4.47 -15.23 22.76
N GLN A 42 -3.83 -15.01 21.60
CA GLN A 42 -2.60 -14.21 21.48
C GLN A 42 -2.87 -12.75 21.87
N VAL A 43 -4.00 -12.20 21.46
CA VAL A 43 -4.40 -10.83 21.83
C VAL A 43 -4.63 -10.72 23.33
N THR A 44 -5.24 -11.74 23.95
CA THR A 44 -5.46 -11.80 25.40
C THR A 44 -4.12 -11.89 26.14
N GLN A 45 -3.20 -12.74 25.70
CA GLN A 45 -1.85 -12.83 26.25
C GLN A 45 -1.09 -11.49 26.18
N MET A 46 -1.21 -10.77 25.07
CA MET A 46 -0.61 -9.44 24.94
C MET A 46 -1.22 -8.41 25.89
N ARG A 47 -2.54 -8.45 26.11
CA ARG A 47 -3.21 -7.58 27.10
C ARG A 47 -2.77 -7.89 28.53
N ASP A 48 -2.58 -9.16 28.84
CA ASP A 48 -2.06 -9.56 30.16
C ASP A 48 -0.60 -9.13 30.34
N ALA A 49 0.23 -9.27 29.29
CA ALA A 49 1.60 -8.74 29.31
C ALA A 49 1.62 -7.22 29.49
N LEU A 50 0.73 -6.48 28.81
CA LEU A 50 0.58 -5.01 28.98
C LEU A 50 0.23 -4.66 30.42
N PHE A 51 -0.72 -5.39 31.02
CA PHE A 51 -1.10 -5.19 32.41
C PHE A 51 0.09 -5.38 33.34
N HIS A 52 0.88 -6.43 33.15
CA HIS A 52 2.10 -6.67 33.95
C HIS A 52 3.15 -5.57 33.77
N ALA A 53 3.32 -5.06 32.56
CA ALA A 53 4.25 -3.96 32.29
C ALA A 53 3.78 -2.60 32.83
N ASP A 54 2.46 -2.37 32.92
CA ASP A 54 1.91 -1.10 33.44
C ASP A 54 1.93 -0.99 34.97
N HIS A 55 1.93 -2.12 35.69
CA HIS A 55 1.81 -2.11 37.14
C HIS A 55 3.17 -2.38 37.81
N PRO A 56 3.54 -1.61 38.84
CA PRO A 56 4.67 -1.94 39.69
C PRO A 56 4.41 -3.28 40.38
N TYR A 57 5.35 -3.74 41.21
CA TYR A 57 5.22 -5.00 41.93
C TYR A 57 3.86 -5.09 42.65
N MET A 58 3.07 -6.12 42.34
CA MET A 58 1.68 -6.22 42.79
C MET A 58 1.53 -7.21 43.94
N ILE A 59 1.08 -6.72 45.07
CA ILE A 59 0.75 -7.52 46.25
C ILE A 59 -0.77 -7.58 46.38
N VAL A 60 -1.33 -8.78 46.30
CA VAL A 60 -2.78 -9.01 46.37
C VAL A 60 -3.15 -9.57 47.75
N PHE A 61 -4.07 -8.88 48.42
CA PHE A 61 -4.63 -9.31 49.71
C PHE A 61 -5.88 -10.15 49.44
N VAL A 62 -5.84 -11.41 49.84
CA VAL A 62 -6.96 -12.34 49.72
C VAL A 62 -7.32 -12.91 51.12
N GLY A 63 -8.51 -13.43 51.26
CA GLY A 63 -8.96 -14.03 52.50
C GLY A 63 -10.45 -13.83 52.73
N PRO A 64 -11.02 -14.48 53.77
CA PRO A 64 -12.44 -14.39 54.08
C PRO A 64 -12.91 -12.95 54.34
N PHE A 65 -14.22 -12.78 54.34
CA PHE A 65 -14.82 -11.55 54.83
C PHE A 65 -14.43 -11.30 56.28
N SER A 66 -14.25 -10.05 56.68
CA SER A 66 -13.82 -9.66 58.04
C SER A 66 -12.43 -10.16 58.49
N ALA A 67 -11.62 -10.78 57.63
CA ALA A 67 -10.24 -11.10 57.96
C ALA A 67 -9.34 -9.87 58.21
N GLY A 68 -9.84 -8.68 57.89
CA GLY A 68 -9.15 -7.41 58.11
C GLY A 68 -8.22 -6.98 56.98
N LYS A 69 -8.44 -7.42 55.77
CA LYS A 69 -7.66 -7.04 54.56
C LYS A 69 -7.59 -5.52 54.38
N SER A 70 -8.76 -4.89 54.25
CA SER A 70 -8.88 -3.43 54.04
C SER A 70 -8.34 -2.66 55.28
N SER A 71 -8.58 -3.18 56.50
CA SER A 71 -8.04 -2.58 57.74
C SER A 71 -6.52 -2.63 57.79
N LEU A 72 -5.92 -3.72 57.30
CA LEU A 72 -4.48 -3.91 57.25
C LEU A 72 -3.83 -2.92 56.23
N ILE A 73 -4.44 -2.77 55.07
CA ILE A 73 -3.99 -1.81 54.06
C ILE A 73 -4.13 -0.36 54.57
N ASN A 74 -5.27 -0.03 55.22
CA ASN A 74 -5.47 1.28 55.81
C ASN A 74 -4.42 1.57 56.89
N ALA A 75 -4.15 0.62 57.77
CA ALA A 75 -3.12 0.76 58.82
C ALA A 75 -1.72 0.96 58.22
N LEU A 76 -1.40 0.22 57.15
CA LEU A 76 -0.11 0.30 56.48
C LEU A 76 0.10 1.69 55.80
N LEU A 77 -0.96 2.24 55.21
CA LEU A 77 -0.92 3.53 54.56
C LEU A 77 -1.17 4.72 55.50
N GLY A 78 -1.65 4.45 56.72
CA GLY A 78 -1.86 5.48 57.73
C GLY A 78 -3.17 6.25 57.62
N GLU A 79 -4.15 5.67 56.96
CA GLU A 79 -5.46 6.28 56.74
C GLU A 79 -6.58 5.40 57.32
N HIS A 80 -7.55 6.02 57.98
CA HIS A 80 -8.67 5.27 58.58
C HIS A 80 -9.72 4.85 57.56
N ASP A 81 -9.99 5.67 56.55
CA ASP A 81 -11.13 5.54 55.63
C ASP A 81 -10.74 5.47 54.17
N LEU A 82 -9.48 5.15 53.85
CA LEU A 82 -9.03 5.05 52.44
C LEU A 82 -9.78 3.91 51.74
N LEU A 83 -9.89 2.77 52.40
CA LEU A 83 -10.75 1.66 52.00
C LEU A 83 -11.90 1.54 53.04
N SER A 84 -13.12 1.39 52.54
CA SER A 84 -14.29 1.27 53.43
C SER A 84 -14.23 0.01 54.27
N ILE A 85 -14.41 0.18 55.57
CA ILE A 85 -14.43 -0.90 56.57
C ILE A 85 -15.81 -0.91 57.23
N GLY A 86 -16.46 -2.09 57.36
CA GLY A 86 -17.75 -2.20 57.98
C GLY A 86 -18.11 -3.62 58.41
N PRO A 87 -19.14 -3.77 59.27
CA PRO A 87 -19.63 -5.09 59.73
C PRO A 87 -20.41 -5.85 58.64
N THR A 88 -20.78 -5.17 57.55
CA THR A 88 -21.40 -5.76 56.38
C THR A 88 -20.40 -5.75 55.21
N PRO A 89 -20.59 -6.58 54.17
CA PRO A 89 -19.71 -6.56 53.02
C PRO A 89 -19.68 -5.16 52.36
N THR A 90 -18.60 -4.42 52.65
CA THR A 90 -18.40 -3.04 52.14
C THR A 90 -17.55 -3.02 50.88
N THR A 91 -16.76 -4.07 50.64
CA THR A 91 -15.92 -4.23 49.48
C THR A 91 -16.68 -5.08 48.45
N ASP A 92 -17.41 -4.41 47.54
CA ASP A 92 -18.13 -5.02 46.42
C ASP A 92 -17.29 -5.06 45.13
N ARG A 93 -16.13 -4.42 45.16
CA ARG A 93 -15.23 -4.25 44.01
C ARG A 93 -13.79 -4.52 44.41
N ILE A 94 -12.95 -4.84 43.44
CA ILE A 94 -11.51 -4.88 43.63
C ILE A 94 -10.97 -3.47 43.71
N SER A 95 -10.22 -3.13 44.74
CA SER A 95 -9.55 -1.85 44.88
C SER A 95 -8.06 -1.99 44.61
N ILE A 96 -7.54 -1.29 43.62
CA ILE A 96 -6.11 -1.20 43.32
C ILE A 96 -5.57 0.11 43.84
N LEU A 97 -4.66 0.04 44.81
CA LEU A 97 -4.01 1.21 45.38
C LEU A 97 -2.67 1.44 44.67
N ARG A 98 -2.50 2.61 44.16
CA ARG A 98 -1.30 3.05 43.43
C ARG A 98 -0.80 4.39 43.95
N TRP A 99 0.46 4.67 43.67
CA TRP A 99 1.01 5.98 43.95
C TRP A 99 0.38 7.06 43.07
N GLY A 100 0.11 8.20 43.68
CA GLY A 100 -0.32 9.43 43.00
C GLY A 100 0.06 10.63 43.85
N GLU A 101 0.31 11.78 43.24
CA GLU A 101 0.65 13.02 43.94
C GLU A 101 -0.50 13.52 44.81
N GLU A 102 -1.75 13.26 44.37
CA GLU A 102 -2.97 13.64 45.06
C GLU A 102 -3.89 12.40 45.21
N ILE A 103 -4.72 12.45 46.26
CA ILE A 103 -5.71 11.40 46.49
C ILE A 103 -6.78 11.50 45.42
N SER A 104 -6.88 10.49 44.58
CA SER A 104 -7.92 10.41 43.56
C SER A 104 -8.43 8.98 43.38
N ARG A 105 -9.64 8.86 42.83
CA ARG A 105 -10.28 7.56 42.55
C ARG A 105 -10.79 7.53 41.13
N ASN A 106 -10.45 6.45 40.44
CA ASN A 106 -10.95 6.18 39.09
C ASN A 106 -11.69 4.83 39.08
N ARG A 107 -12.98 4.87 38.74
CA ARG A 107 -13.85 3.69 38.69
C ARG A 107 -14.01 3.23 37.23
N SER A 108 -13.62 1.99 36.99
CA SER A 108 -13.77 1.34 35.70
C SER A 108 -14.34 -0.06 35.86
N GLY A 109 -15.63 -0.23 35.56
CA GLY A 109 -16.31 -1.51 35.70
C GLY A 109 -16.32 -2.02 37.17
N GLU A 110 -15.67 -3.14 37.39
CA GLU A 110 -15.61 -3.84 38.71
C GLU A 110 -14.32 -3.51 39.48
N VAL A 111 -13.51 -2.60 38.98
CA VAL A 111 -12.24 -2.17 39.57
C VAL A 111 -12.31 -0.71 39.97
N ASP A 112 -11.89 -0.41 41.17
CA ASP A 112 -11.70 0.93 41.72
C ASP A 112 -10.20 1.17 41.92
N THR A 113 -9.61 2.11 41.15
CA THR A 113 -8.21 2.49 41.29
C THR A 113 -8.11 3.71 42.18
N VAL A 114 -7.42 3.55 43.32
CA VAL A 114 -7.21 4.59 44.33
C VAL A 114 -5.76 5.06 44.23
N PHE A 115 -5.56 6.33 43.92
CA PHE A 115 -4.24 6.96 43.95
C PHE A 115 -4.02 7.63 45.31
N TYR A 116 -2.86 7.35 45.94
CA TYR A 116 -2.54 7.87 47.27
C TYR A 116 -1.04 8.20 47.40
N PRO A 117 -0.65 9.34 47.99
CA PRO A 117 0.74 9.79 48.09
C PRO A 117 1.51 9.09 49.22
N SER A 118 1.80 7.80 49.05
CA SER A 118 2.58 7.02 50.02
C SER A 118 3.91 6.56 49.41
N PRO A 119 5.05 6.69 50.13
CA PRO A 119 6.34 6.17 49.65
C PRO A 119 6.29 4.66 49.36
N LEU A 120 5.47 3.91 50.11
CA LEU A 120 5.29 2.48 49.91
C LEU A 120 4.63 2.16 48.55
N LEU A 121 3.64 2.97 48.15
CA LEU A 121 2.95 2.83 46.87
C LEU A 121 3.77 3.27 45.66
N GLN A 122 4.85 4.05 45.87
CA GLN A 122 5.84 4.30 44.81
C GLN A 122 6.55 3.01 44.38
N LYS A 123 6.67 2.04 45.31
CA LYS A 123 7.40 0.82 45.12
C LYS A 123 6.49 -0.34 44.66
N VAL A 124 5.27 -0.43 45.21
CA VAL A 124 4.34 -1.55 44.96
C VAL A 124 2.92 -1.04 44.75
N SER A 125 2.10 -1.86 44.11
CA SER A 125 0.65 -1.68 44.08
C SER A 125 0.01 -2.69 45.06
N PHE A 126 -0.93 -2.25 45.89
CA PHE A 126 -1.74 -3.13 46.72
C PHE A 126 -3.09 -3.38 46.05
N VAL A 127 -3.56 -4.61 46.14
CA VAL A 127 -4.88 -4.98 45.63
C VAL A 127 -5.71 -5.54 46.78
N ASP A 128 -6.76 -4.84 47.17
CA ASP A 128 -7.77 -5.33 48.07
C ASP A 128 -8.86 -6.08 47.32
N THR A 129 -9.10 -7.33 47.71
CA THR A 129 -10.13 -8.18 47.07
C THR A 129 -11.35 -8.31 47.94
N PRO A 130 -12.56 -8.39 47.33
CA PRO A 130 -13.76 -8.82 48.07
C PRO A 130 -13.54 -10.20 48.69
N GLY A 131 -14.09 -10.43 49.89
CA GLY A 131 -14.11 -11.80 50.46
C GLY A 131 -14.95 -12.72 49.56
N LEU A 132 -14.51 -13.96 49.33
CA LEU A 132 -15.24 -14.95 48.48
C LEU A 132 -16.64 -15.34 49.00
N GLU A 133 -17.01 -14.85 50.19
CA GLU A 133 -18.35 -15.07 50.79
C GLU A 133 -19.43 -14.16 50.18
N SER A 134 -19.08 -13.21 49.36
CA SER A 134 -20.07 -12.40 48.65
C SER A 134 -20.86 -13.29 47.67
N VAL A 135 -22.18 -13.22 47.75
CA VAL A 135 -23.23 -14.04 47.10
C VAL A 135 -23.13 -14.14 45.55
N PHE A 136 -22.06 -13.66 44.96
CA PHE A 136 -21.92 -13.53 43.51
C PHE A 136 -20.73 -14.34 42.99
N GLN A 137 -20.99 -15.39 42.22
CA GLN A 137 -19.99 -16.14 41.42
C GLN A 137 -19.07 -15.23 40.59
N LYS A 138 -19.55 -14.04 40.28
CA LYS A 138 -18.80 -13.00 39.54
C LYS A 138 -17.55 -12.50 40.27
N HIS A 139 -17.60 -12.35 41.59
CA HIS A 139 -16.47 -11.86 42.40
C HIS A 139 -15.34 -12.91 42.50
N GLU A 140 -15.68 -14.19 42.41
CA GLU A 140 -14.69 -15.26 42.37
C GLU A 140 -13.90 -15.23 41.07
N GLU A 141 -14.55 -15.05 39.91
CA GLU A 141 -13.88 -14.97 38.63
C GLU A 141 -12.95 -13.75 38.53
N ILE A 142 -13.37 -12.61 39.07
CA ILE A 142 -12.57 -11.39 39.06
C ILE A 142 -11.35 -11.56 39.98
N THR A 143 -11.54 -12.09 41.18
CA THR A 143 -10.42 -12.39 42.10
C THR A 143 -9.44 -13.38 41.48
N ARG A 144 -9.91 -14.41 40.78
CA ARG A 144 -9.07 -15.36 40.05
C ARG A 144 -8.21 -14.65 38.97
N ARG A 145 -8.76 -13.70 38.22
CA ARG A 145 -8.00 -12.91 37.21
C ARG A 145 -6.87 -12.10 37.85
N PHE A 146 -7.12 -11.50 39.04
CA PHE A 146 -6.10 -10.74 39.76
C PHE A 146 -5.04 -11.62 40.40
N LEU A 147 -5.41 -12.81 40.83
CA LEU A 147 -4.44 -13.80 41.31
C LEU A 147 -3.45 -14.20 40.24
N HIS A 148 -3.90 -14.36 38.98
CA HIS A 148 -2.97 -14.58 37.87
C HIS A 148 -1.96 -13.43 37.67
N ARG A 149 -2.39 -12.22 37.94
CA ARG A 149 -1.60 -10.99 37.72
C ARG A 149 -0.75 -10.57 38.90
N SER A 150 -0.92 -11.22 40.08
CA SER A 150 -0.17 -10.92 41.30
C SER A 150 1.27 -11.42 41.24
N ASP A 151 2.18 -10.64 41.84
CA ASP A 151 3.57 -11.07 42.05
C ASP A 151 3.66 -11.83 43.42
N THR A 152 2.94 -11.36 44.44
CA THR A 152 2.82 -12.01 45.75
C THR A 152 1.38 -11.94 46.23
N VAL A 153 0.96 -12.99 46.90
CA VAL A 153 -0.35 -13.09 47.52
C VAL A 153 -0.21 -13.13 49.03
N LEU A 154 -0.85 -12.18 49.72
CA LEU A 154 -1.01 -12.19 51.15
C LEU A 154 -2.36 -12.81 51.50
N LEU A 155 -2.34 -14.04 52.01
CA LEU A 155 -3.54 -14.70 52.51
C LEU A 155 -3.80 -14.28 53.95
N VAL A 156 -4.74 -13.35 54.14
CA VAL A 156 -5.10 -12.79 55.46
C VAL A 156 -6.14 -13.66 56.11
N MET A 157 -5.83 -14.13 57.33
CA MET A 157 -6.71 -14.93 58.19
C MET A 157 -6.80 -14.31 59.58
N LEU A 158 -7.91 -14.54 60.29
CA LEU A 158 -8.01 -14.22 61.70
C LEU A 158 -7.19 -15.23 62.50
N ALA A 159 -6.34 -14.78 63.43
CA ALA A 159 -5.58 -15.66 64.31
C ALA A 159 -6.48 -16.59 65.14
N THR A 160 -7.66 -16.10 65.54
CA THR A 160 -8.67 -16.88 66.27
C THR A 160 -9.42 -17.92 65.41
N GLN A 161 -9.34 -17.81 64.07
CA GLN A 161 -10.06 -18.69 63.15
C GLN A 161 -9.19 -19.01 61.91
N ALA A 162 -7.94 -19.38 62.12
CA ALA A 162 -6.95 -19.44 61.06
C ALA A 162 -7.23 -20.49 59.98
N MET A 163 -7.63 -21.72 60.36
CA MET A 163 -7.76 -22.84 59.40
C MET A 163 -9.22 -23.25 59.20
N THR A 164 -10.09 -22.31 58.92
CA THR A 164 -11.46 -22.60 58.49
C THR A 164 -11.49 -23.32 57.13
N ALA A 165 -12.60 -24.00 56.82
CA ALA A 165 -12.77 -24.67 55.52
C ALA A 165 -12.51 -23.71 54.33
N ARG A 166 -12.89 -22.45 54.48
CA ARG A 166 -12.64 -21.41 53.47
C ARG A 166 -11.16 -21.08 53.31
N ASN A 167 -10.42 -20.95 54.40
CA ASN A 167 -8.98 -20.71 54.30
C ASN A 167 -8.23 -21.87 53.62
N VAL A 168 -8.67 -23.10 53.86
CA VAL A 168 -8.15 -24.29 53.17
C VAL A 168 -8.49 -24.26 51.67
N GLU A 169 -9.67 -23.81 51.33
CA GLU A 169 -10.07 -23.63 49.93
C GLU A 169 -9.19 -22.57 49.19
N TYR A 170 -8.90 -21.45 49.86
CA TYR A 170 -7.93 -20.46 49.35
C TYR A 170 -6.54 -21.06 49.14
N LEU A 171 -6.04 -21.84 50.10
CA LEU A 171 -4.73 -22.49 49.95
C LEU A 171 -4.68 -23.43 48.75
N LYS A 172 -5.74 -24.21 48.51
CA LYS A 172 -5.84 -25.08 47.34
C LYS A 172 -5.82 -24.28 46.04
N LEU A 173 -6.62 -23.21 46.00
CA LEU A 173 -6.69 -22.32 44.85
C LEU A 173 -5.31 -21.69 44.54
N LEU A 174 -4.63 -21.17 45.57
CA LEU A 174 -3.33 -20.52 45.41
C LEU A 174 -2.23 -21.49 44.98
N LYS A 175 -2.32 -22.77 45.38
CA LYS A 175 -1.42 -23.81 44.88
C LYS A 175 -1.53 -24.02 43.38
N GLU A 176 -2.75 -24.03 42.85
CA GLU A 176 -3.00 -24.20 41.41
C GLU A 176 -2.35 -23.08 40.57
N TYR A 177 -2.28 -21.85 41.11
CA TYR A 177 -1.68 -20.71 40.45
C TYR A 177 -0.16 -20.58 40.59
N GLY A 178 0.48 -21.44 41.43
CA GLY A 178 1.94 -21.44 41.58
C GLY A 178 2.54 -20.12 42.11
N LYS A 179 1.74 -19.35 42.87
CA LYS A 179 2.13 -18.02 43.37
C LYS A 179 2.98 -18.06 44.62
N ASN A 180 3.77 -17.00 44.85
CA ASN A 180 4.41 -16.77 46.13
C ASN A 180 3.32 -16.39 47.16
N VAL A 181 3.12 -17.23 48.17
CA VAL A 181 2.06 -17.09 49.16
C VAL A 181 2.67 -16.84 50.54
N ILE A 182 2.25 -15.75 51.15
CA ILE A 182 2.56 -15.44 52.57
C ILE A 182 1.25 -15.46 53.34
N ILE A 183 1.24 -16.13 54.49
CA ILE A 183 0.08 -16.17 55.34
C ILE A 183 0.18 -15.07 56.39
N VAL A 184 -0.84 -14.24 56.49
CA VAL A 184 -0.94 -13.18 57.49
C VAL A 184 -1.98 -13.57 58.51
N LEU A 185 -1.55 -13.85 59.73
CA LEU A 185 -2.43 -14.06 60.89
C LEU A 185 -2.70 -12.69 61.52
N ASN A 186 -3.88 -12.15 61.25
CA ASN A 186 -4.30 -10.86 61.76
C ASN A 186 -5.05 -10.97 63.09
N GLN A 187 -5.09 -9.90 63.86
CA GLN A 187 -5.71 -9.81 65.20
C GLN A 187 -4.99 -10.70 66.25
N VAL A 188 -3.68 -10.84 66.17
CA VAL A 188 -2.89 -11.57 67.17
C VAL A 188 -2.95 -10.95 68.56
N ASP A 189 -3.31 -9.65 68.62
CA ASP A 189 -3.53 -8.94 69.90
C ASP A 189 -4.69 -9.47 70.73
N LEU A 190 -5.52 -10.37 70.19
CA LEU A 190 -6.60 -11.05 70.90
C LEU A 190 -6.17 -12.37 71.52
N LEU A 191 -4.94 -12.83 71.35
CA LEU A 191 -4.40 -14.10 71.82
C LEU A 191 -3.22 -13.87 72.79
N THR A 192 -3.02 -14.82 73.70
CA THR A 192 -1.81 -14.88 74.54
C THR A 192 -0.59 -15.32 73.68
N PRO A 193 0.65 -15.04 74.14
CA PRO A 193 1.85 -15.47 73.41
C PRO A 193 1.90 -17.00 73.20
N GLU A 194 1.42 -17.81 74.14
CA GLU A 194 1.36 -19.30 74.06
C GLU A 194 0.33 -19.75 73.01
N GLU A 195 -0.82 -19.08 72.94
CA GLU A 195 -1.85 -19.33 71.91
C GLU A 195 -1.39 -18.97 70.55
N ILE A 196 -0.69 -17.83 70.42
CA ILE A 196 -0.10 -17.38 69.11
C ILE A 196 0.86 -18.43 68.55
N GLN A 197 1.74 -18.96 69.41
CA GLN A 197 2.69 -20.00 69.00
C GLN A 197 1.97 -21.29 68.56
N THR A 198 0.97 -21.72 69.33
CA THR A 198 0.16 -22.90 69.01
C THR A 198 -0.56 -22.75 67.66
N VAL A 199 -1.20 -21.59 67.40
CA VAL A 199 -1.90 -21.32 66.18
C VAL A 199 -0.92 -21.27 65.02
N ARG A 200 0.23 -20.63 65.21
CA ARG A 200 1.27 -20.55 64.15
C ARG A 200 1.75 -21.92 63.72
N GLU A 201 2.07 -22.82 64.67
CA GLU A 201 2.52 -24.18 64.38
C GLU A 201 1.44 -24.98 63.64
N TYR A 202 0.19 -24.90 64.13
CA TYR A 202 -0.94 -25.53 63.46
C TYR A 202 -1.16 -25.06 62.04
N VAL A 203 -1.14 -23.75 61.82
CA VAL A 203 -1.28 -23.16 60.47
C VAL A 203 -0.14 -23.58 59.54
N LEU A 204 1.08 -23.63 60.08
CA LEU A 204 2.25 -24.05 59.33
C LEU A 204 2.16 -25.50 58.84
N ASP A 205 1.74 -26.43 59.75
CA ASP A 205 1.59 -27.84 59.41
C ASP A 205 0.47 -28.09 58.40
N GLN A 206 -0.69 -27.47 58.62
CA GLN A 206 -1.82 -27.58 57.71
C GLN A 206 -1.52 -26.96 56.34
N SER A 207 -0.87 -25.80 56.32
CA SER A 207 -0.50 -25.13 55.05
C SER A 207 0.54 -25.94 54.27
N ARG A 208 1.50 -26.57 54.95
CA ARG A 208 2.47 -27.46 54.32
C ARG A 208 1.78 -28.63 53.61
N THR A 209 0.77 -29.18 54.25
CA THR A 209 -0.02 -30.29 53.69
C THR A 209 -0.80 -29.86 52.45
N GLN A 210 -1.39 -28.67 52.44
CA GLN A 210 -2.21 -28.16 51.33
C GLN A 210 -1.36 -27.63 50.18
N LEU A 211 -0.35 -26.81 50.46
CA LEU A 211 0.51 -26.18 49.46
C LEU A 211 1.62 -27.09 48.92
N GLY A 212 2.12 -28.03 49.77
CA GLY A 212 3.29 -28.87 49.45
C GLY A 212 4.63 -28.22 49.80
N PHE A 213 4.63 -27.00 50.34
CA PHE A 213 5.80 -26.29 50.84
C PHE A 213 5.45 -25.53 52.15
N LYS A 214 6.46 -25.02 52.85
CA LYS A 214 6.27 -24.18 54.05
C LYS A 214 6.14 -22.71 53.63
N PRO A 215 4.95 -22.09 53.75
CA PRO A 215 4.80 -20.67 53.52
C PRO A 215 5.41 -19.86 54.67
N GLU A 216 5.77 -18.62 54.37
CA GLU A 216 6.09 -17.63 55.40
C GLU A 216 4.81 -17.22 56.14
N ILE A 217 4.88 -17.08 57.50
CA ILE A 217 3.73 -16.69 58.31
C ILE A 217 4.08 -15.43 59.09
N TRP A 218 3.30 -14.37 58.84
CA TRP A 218 3.41 -13.10 59.55
C TRP A 218 2.31 -12.97 60.60
N LEU A 219 2.72 -12.53 61.77
CA LEU A 219 1.85 -12.30 62.93
C LEU A 219 1.58 -10.79 63.00
N ILE A 220 0.35 -10.34 62.75
CA ILE A 220 0.04 -8.91 62.61
C ILE A 220 -1.22 -8.54 63.43
N SER A 221 -1.21 -7.34 63.99
CA SER A 221 -2.41 -6.68 64.51
C SER A 221 -2.62 -5.35 63.77
N ALA A 222 -3.54 -5.32 62.82
CA ALA A 222 -3.90 -4.09 62.09
C ALA A 222 -4.43 -3.02 63.07
N ARG A 223 -5.10 -3.43 64.16
CA ARG A 223 -5.59 -2.50 65.19
C ARG A 223 -4.45 -1.83 65.95
N GLN A 224 -3.46 -2.57 66.40
CA GLN A 224 -2.29 -2.03 67.10
C GLN A 224 -1.47 -1.13 66.15
N ALA A 225 -1.30 -1.52 64.91
CA ALA A 225 -0.63 -0.72 63.89
C ALA A 225 -1.31 0.65 63.66
N MET A 226 -2.64 0.65 63.60
CA MET A 226 -3.39 1.89 63.48
C MET A 226 -3.26 2.76 64.74
N THR A 227 -3.27 2.14 65.95
CA THR A 227 -3.08 2.84 67.24
C THR A 227 -1.66 3.38 67.39
N ALA A 228 -0.65 2.75 66.82
CA ALA A 228 0.73 3.22 66.86
C ALA A 228 0.94 4.55 66.12
N ARG A 229 0.04 4.93 65.23
CA ARG A 229 0.04 6.24 64.58
C ARG A 229 -0.66 7.24 65.47
N LEU A 230 0.14 8.19 66.00
CA LEU A 230 -0.35 9.20 66.88
C LEU A 230 -1.06 10.36 66.13
N PRO A 231 -1.95 11.12 66.77
CA PRO A 231 -2.69 12.20 66.09
C PRO A 231 -1.80 13.34 65.54
N ASP A 232 -0.56 13.44 66.00
CA ASP A 232 0.44 14.39 65.52
C ASP A 232 1.17 13.91 64.22
N GLY A 233 0.82 12.71 63.72
CA GLY A 233 1.45 12.12 62.55
C GLY A 233 2.74 11.35 62.84
N THR A 234 3.18 11.29 64.09
CA THR A 234 4.34 10.49 64.52
C THR A 234 3.93 9.02 64.71
N ILE A 235 4.91 8.11 64.68
CA ILE A 235 4.70 6.67 64.84
C ILE A 235 5.39 6.26 66.15
N ASP A 236 4.61 5.67 67.08
CA ASP A 236 5.15 4.93 68.20
C ASP A 236 5.86 3.68 67.69
N GLN A 237 7.19 3.72 67.66
CA GLN A 237 8.04 2.68 67.09
C GLN A 237 7.96 1.33 67.84
N GLU A 238 7.70 1.37 69.15
CA GLU A 238 7.56 0.13 69.94
C GLU A 238 6.24 -0.57 69.62
N LEU A 239 5.16 0.18 69.61
CA LEU A 239 3.84 -0.34 69.28
C LEU A 239 3.74 -0.75 67.78
N TRP A 240 4.41 -0.01 66.91
CA TRP A 240 4.51 -0.34 65.48
C TRP A 240 5.20 -1.69 65.27
N LYS A 241 6.34 -1.93 65.91
CA LYS A 241 7.04 -3.22 65.87
C LYS A 241 6.22 -4.33 66.56
N ALA A 242 5.60 -4.04 67.67
CA ALA A 242 4.75 -5.00 68.39
C ALA A 242 3.54 -5.42 67.52
N SER A 243 3.02 -4.52 66.69
CA SER A 243 1.93 -4.83 65.76
C SER A 243 2.33 -5.78 64.64
N GLY A 244 3.63 -5.99 64.39
CA GLY A 244 4.16 -6.85 63.33
C GLY A 244 4.00 -6.31 61.93
N ILE A 245 3.44 -5.11 61.71
CA ILE A 245 3.14 -4.56 60.39
C ILE A 245 4.40 -4.20 59.59
N ASN A 246 5.51 -3.91 60.28
CA ASN A 246 6.80 -3.67 59.67
C ASN A 246 7.28 -4.85 58.81
N GLN A 247 6.81 -6.08 59.04
CA GLN A 247 7.15 -7.25 58.20
C GLN A 247 6.72 -7.04 56.74
N ILE A 248 5.62 -6.31 56.50
CA ILE A 248 5.18 -5.96 55.14
C ILE A 248 6.11 -4.94 54.53
N GLU A 249 6.51 -3.89 55.28
CA GLU A 249 7.43 -2.86 54.79
C GLU A 249 8.80 -3.45 54.47
N ASP A 250 9.36 -4.25 55.40
CA ASP A 250 10.64 -4.96 55.26
C ASP A 250 10.61 -5.90 54.05
N TYR A 251 9.49 -6.59 53.84
CA TYR A 251 9.29 -7.45 52.68
C TYR A 251 9.31 -6.67 51.38
N VAL A 252 8.55 -5.58 51.29
CA VAL A 252 8.54 -4.70 50.10
C VAL A 252 9.92 -4.19 49.80
N ASP A 253 10.66 -3.72 50.83
CA ASP A 253 12.02 -3.20 50.64
C ASP A 253 13.01 -4.30 50.21
N SER A 254 12.89 -5.52 50.76
CA SER A 254 13.72 -6.66 50.35
C SER A 254 13.44 -7.08 48.91
N GLN A 255 12.17 -7.10 48.47
CA GLN A 255 11.80 -7.48 47.09
C GLN A 255 12.37 -6.51 46.06
N LEU A 256 12.40 -5.23 46.38
CA LEU A 256 12.90 -4.19 45.44
C LEU A 256 14.42 -4.06 45.41
N SER A 257 15.10 -4.51 46.48
CA SER A 257 16.57 -4.60 46.52
C SER A 257 17.11 -5.84 45.81
N ASP A 258 16.26 -6.85 45.53
CA ASP A 258 16.64 -8.10 44.87
C ASP A 258 16.61 -7.93 43.35
N LEU A 259 17.78 -7.67 42.77
CA LEU A 259 18.00 -7.57 41.34
C LEU A 259 17.40 -8.76 40.54
N THR A 260 17.48 -9.96 41.10
CA THR A 260 16.99 -11.18 40.46
C THR A 260 15.46 -11.12 40.27
N ARG A 261 14.74 -10.63 41.26
CA ARG A 261 13.28 -10.52 41.23
C ARG A 261 12.81 -9.37 40.30
N LEU A 262 13.48 -8.23 40.34
CA LEU A 262 13.20 -7.14 39.42
C LEU A 262 13.39 -7.58 37.96
N ARG A 263 14.47 -8.32 37.66
CA ARG A 263 14.68 -8.93 36.36
C ARG A 263 13.57 -9.91 35.99
N GLN A 264 13.17 -10.76 36.93
CA GLN A 264 12.14 -11.78 36.72
C GLN A 264 10.77 -11.12 36.41
N LYS A 265 10.47 -9.98 37.07
CA LYS A 265 9.26 -9.19 36.81
C LYS A 265 9.20 -8.64 35.38
N LEU A 266 10.29 -8.15 34.87
CA LEU A 266 10.39 -7.68 33.47
C LEU A 266 10.48 -8.84 32.48
N GLN A 267 11.11 -9.94 32.86
CA GLN A 267 11.30 -11.08 31.96
C GLN A 267 9.99 -11.79 31.61
N THR A 268 9.01 -11.84 32.53
CA THR A 268 7.74 -12.54 32.31
C THR A 268 6.90 -11.90 31.17
N PRO A 269 6.58 -10.60 31.18
CA PRO A 269 5.85 -9.98 30.09
C PRO A 269 6.65 -10.01 28.78
N LEU A 270 7.98 -9.81 28.84
CA LEU A 270 8.84 -9.88 27.67
C LEU A 270 8.79 -11.26 27.00
N GLN A 271 8.78 -12.33 27.78
CA GLN A 271 8.71 -13.71 27.27
C GLN A 271 7.36 -14.00 26.59
N ILE A 272 6.26 -13.47 27.14
CA ILE A 272 4.93 -13.54 26.50
C ILE A 272 4.96 -12.80 25.16
N VAL A 273 5.52 -11.59 25.15
CA VAL A 273 5.65 -10.76 23.93
C VAL A 273 6.48 -11.47 22.87
N GLN A 274 7.60 -12.09 23.25
CA GLN A 274 8.44 -12.87 22.36
C GLN A 274 7.69 -14.02 21.69
N ASN A 275 6.95 -14.79 22.49
CA ASN A 275 6.18 -15.92 21.99
C ASN A 275 5.10 -15.47 21.00
N VAL A 276 4.37 -14.40 21.33
CA VAL A 276 3.34 -13.85 20.45
C VAL A 276 3.96 -13.21 19.20
N HIS A 277 5.06 -12.47 19.36
CA HIS A 277 5.80 -11.88 18.26
C HIS A 277 6.32 -12.96 17.31
N GLN A 278 6.93 -14.04 17.83
CA GLN A 278 7.41 -15.15 17.00
C GLN A 278 6.26 -15.83 16.26
N SER A 279 5.14 -16.09 16.94
CA SER A 279 3.94 -16.67 16.35
C SER A 279 3.38 -15.76 15.24
N ALA A 280 3.34 -14.45 15.49
CA ALA A 280 2.91 -13.45 14.51
C ALA A 280 3.85 -13.40 13.29
N LEU A 281 5.16 -13.43 13.54
CA LEU A 281 6.16 -13.42 12.48
C LEU A 281 6.11 -14.69 11.62
N ASP A 282 5.91 -15.84 12.24
CA ASP A 282 5.79 -17.12 11.54
C ASP A 282 4.50 -17.18 10.71
N THR A 283 3.39 -16.64 11.22
CA THR A 283 2.13 -16.51 10.49
C THR A 283 2.32 -15.61 9.27
N VAL A 284 2.85 -14.40 9.45
CA VAL A 284 3.09 -13.44 8.35
C VAL A 284 4.11 -13.99 7.35
N ARG A 285 5.14 -14.71 7.77
CA ARG A 285 6.08 -15.38 6.86
C ARG A 285 5.46 -16.60 6.16
N GLY A 286 4.56 -17.30 6.81
CA GLY A 286 3.79 -18.38 6.20
C GLY A 286 2.93 -17.88 5.04
N ASP A 287 2.41 -16.66 5.16
CA ASP A 287 1.66 -15.97 4.12
C ASP A 287 2.55 -15.44 2.97
N GLN A 288 3.88 -15.54 3.08
CA GLN A 288 4.81 -15.13 2.02
C GLN A 288 4.52 -15.86 0.70
N LYS A 289 4.16 -17.14 0.75
CA LYS A 289 3.77 -17.91 -0.45
C LYS A 289 2.50 -17.36 -1.10
N ALA A 290 1.55 -16.90 -0.29
CA ALA A 290 0.34 -16.25 -0.79
C ALA A 290 0.70 -14.89 -1.42
N LEU A 291 1.61 -14.14 -0.80
CA LEU A 291 2.10 -12.87 -1.34
C LEU A 291 2.85 -13.06 -2.67
N ASP A 292 3.72 -14.07 -2.75
CA ASP A 292 4.44 -14.42 -3.98
C ASP A 292 3.44 -14.79 -5.09
N HIS A 293 2.36 -15.48 -4.73
CA HIS A 293 1.27 -15.78 -5.66
C HIS A 293 0.55 -14.52 -6.13
N TYR A 294 0.23 -13.57 -5.23
CA TYR A 294 -0.39 -12.29 -5.60
C TYR A 294 0.52 -11.46 -6.51
N GLN A 295 1.81 -11.42 -6.24
CA GLN A 295 2.80 -10.76 -7.11
C GLN A 295 2.87 -11.41 -8.48
N SER A 296 2.82 -12.74 -8.53
CA SER A 296 2.75 -13.51 -9.78
C SER A 296 1.51 -13.16 -10.61
N ILE A 297 0.33 -13.06 -9.99
CA ILE A 297 -0.90 -12.62 -10.66
C ILE A 297 -0.74 -11.20 -11.21
N ALA A 298 -0.21 -10.27 -10.43
CA ALA A 298 0.02 -8.89 -10.86
C ALA A 298 0.99 -8.82 -12.05
N GLN A 299 2.08 -9.58 -12.01
CA GLN A 299 3.05 -9.68 -13.11
C GLN A 299 2.42 -10.27 -14.37
N ASN A 300 1.64 -11.36 -14.25
CA ASN A 300 0.94 -11.98 -15.38
C ASN A 300 -0.02 -10.99 -16.03
N ILE A 301 -0.81 -10.26 -15.24
CA ILE A 301 -1.71 -9.22 -15.74
C ILE A 301 -0.91 -8.14 -16.49
N SER A 302 0.17 -7.65 -15.92
CA SER A 302 1.04 -6.62 -16.55
C SER A 302 1.64 -7.10 -17.86
N GLN A 303 2.10 -8.36 -17.91
CA GLN A 303 2.62 -8.97 -19.13
C GLN A 303 1.53 -9.11 -20.21
N GLN A 304 0.34 -9.59 -19.84
CA GLN A 304 -0.79 -9.72 -20.76
C GLN A 304 -1.17 -8.34 -21.34
N LEU A 305 -1.29 -7.31 -20.49
CA LEU A 305 -1.57 -5.95 -20.96
C LEU A 305 -0.50 -5.43 -21.94
N THR A 306 0.75 -5.77 -21.70
CA THR A 306 1.86 -5.39 -22.61
C THR A 306 1.77 -6.13 -23.95
N VAL A 307 1.44 -7.42 -23.92
CA VAL A 307 1.23 -8.22 -25.13
C VAL A 307 0.04 -7.69 -25.93
N PHE A 308 -1.08 -7.43 -25.26
CA PHE A 308 -2.28 -6.88 -25.91
C PHE A 308 -2.00 -5.54 -26.60
N LYS A 309 -1.30 -4.61 -25.93
CA LYS A 309 -0.88 -3.37 -26.56
C LYS A 309 -0.05 -3.62 -27.82
N ARG A 310 0.95 -4.50 -27.74
CA ARG A 310 1.82 -4.83 -28.90
C ARG A 310 1.05 -5.44 -30.06
N GLU A 311 0.02 -6.23 -29.78
CA GLU A 311 -0.81 -6.79 -30.84
C GLU A 311 -1.70 -5.75 -31.49
N GLN A 312 -2.23 -4.79 -30.72
CA GLN A 312 -2.96 -3.65 -31.27
C GLN A 312 -2.05 -2.76 -32.13
N ASP A 313 -0.84 -2.47 -31.68
CA ASP A 313 0.16 -1.72 -32.43
C ASP A 313 0.47 -2.41 -33.79
N LYS A 314 0.52 -3.77 -33.82
CA LYS A 314 0.69 -4.53 -35.07
C LYS A 314 -0.49 -4.40 -36.02
N ILE A 315 -1.72 -4.38 -35.48
CA ILE A 315 -2.93 -4.17 -36.31
C ILE A 315 -2.85 -2.81 -37.00
N VAL A 316 -2.48 -1.75 -36.25
CA VAL A 316 -2.33 -0.40 -36.78
C VAL A 316 -1.22 -0.37 -37.81
N ALA A 317 -0.04 -0.93 -37.52
CA ALA A 317 1.08 -0.99 -38.47
C ALA A 317 0.71 -1.70 -39.79
N GLY A 318 -0.08 -2.77 -39.71
CA GLY A 318 -0.59 -3.46 -40.91
C GLY A 318 -1.53 -2.58 -41.75
N ILE A 319 -2.36 -1.77 -41.10
CA ILE A 319 -3.22 -0.80 -41.82
C ILE A 319 -2.38 0.33 -42.42
N ASP A 320 -1.36 0.82 -41.70
CA ASP A 320 -0.43 1.85 -42.20
C ASP A 320 0.31 1.38 -43.45
N GLU A 321 0.73 0.10 -43.47
CA GLU A 321 1.36 -0.51 -44.63
C GLU A 321 0.38 -0.60 -45.82
N GLU A 322 -0.89 -1.08 -45.57
CA GLU A 322 -1.93 -1.12 -46.62
C GLU A 322 -2.21 0.30 -47.19
N VAL A 323 -2.33 1.32 -46.34
CA VAL A 323 -2.55 2.72 -46.73
C VAL A 323 -1.35 3.25 -47.52
N SER A 324 -0.14 3.01 -47.04
CA SER A 324 1.10 3.44 -47.70
C SER A 324 1.24 2.83 -49.07
N ALA A 325 0.90 1.56 -49.24
CA ALA A 325 0.88 0.87 -50.53
C ALA A 325 -0.12 1.54 -51.48
N LYS A 326 -1.33 1.92 -50.98
CA LYS A 326 -2.31 2.63 -51.81
C LYS A 326 -1.85 4.02 -52.27
N PHE A 327 -1.21 4.80 -51.41
CA PHE A 327 -0.59 6.08 -51.80
C PHE A 327 0.55 5.87 -52.80
N GLY A 328 1.35 4.80 -52.62
CA GLY A 328 2.37 4.40 -53.61
C GLY A 328 1.78 4.08 -54.99
N GLU A 329 0.66 3.30 -55.02
CA GLU A 329 -0.05 3.04 -56.30
C GLU A 329 -0.58 4.33 -56.96
N VAL A 330 -1.14 5.26 -56.16
CA VAL A 330 -1.60 6.57 -56.65
C VAL A 330 -0.44 7.36 -57.26
N SER A 331 0.69 7.42 -56.55
CA SER A 331 1.90 8.11 -56.99
C SER A 331 2.44 7.53 -58.29
N GLN A 332 2.53 6.18 -58.38
CA GLN A 332 3.02 5.50 -59.58
C GLN A 332 2.09 5.72 -60.76
N ARG A 333 0.78 5.45 -60.62
CA ARG A 333 -0.20 5.64 -61.72
C ARG A 333 -0.30 7.10 -62.13
N GLY A 334 -0.14 8.04 -61.18
CA GLY A 334 -0.07 9.49 -61.47
C GLY A 334 1.18 9.86 -62.27
N SER A 335 2.33 9.31 -61.90
CA SER A 335 3.58 9.47 -62.65
C SER A 335 3.48 8.94 -64.06
N GLU A 336 2.90 7.74 -64.25
CA GLU A 336 2.62 7.15 -65.57
C GLU A 336 1.71 8.07 -66.43
N ALA A 337 0.65 8.60 -65.81
CA ALA A 337 -0.27 9.51 -66.46
C ALA A 337 0.44 10.82 -66.86
N ILE A 338 1.32 11.39 -66.05
CA ILE A 338 2.11 12.58 -66.35
C ILE A 338 3.11 12.29 -67.45
N GLN A 339 3.82 11.16 -67.39
CA GLN A 339 4.74 10.76 -68.48
C GLN A 339 4.00 10.56 -69.80
N GLU A 340 2.81 10.00 -69.82
CA GLU A 340 1.96 9.86 -70.98
C GLU A 340 1.59 11.23 -71.58
N MET A 341 1.28 12.23 -70.74
CA MET A 341 0.91 13.59 -71.21
C MET A 341 2.08 14.38 -71.78
N PHE A 342 3.28 14.17 -71.21
CA PHE A 342 4.49 14.92 -71.59
C PHE A 342 5.46 14.14 -72.51
N GLY A 343 5.10 12.94 -72.97
CA GLY A 343 5.92 12.08 -73.81
C GLY A 343 6.17 12.72 -75.23
N LEU A 344 7.38 12.51 -75.77
CA LEU A 344 7.81 13.02 -77.07
C LEU A 344 6.86 12.63 -78.22
N SER A 345 6.28 11.43 -78.17
CA SER A 345 5.33 10.94 -79.16
C SER A 345 4.04 11.75 -79.25
N ARG A 346 3.68 12.48 -78.19
CA ARG A 346 2.48 13.33 -78.12
C ARG A 346 2.80 14.83 -78.08
N ALA A 347 4.08 15.19 -78.07
CA ALA A 347 4.55 16.58 -77.97
C ALA A 347 3.98 17.45 -79.11
N LEU A 348 3.99 16.95 -80.32
CA LEU A 348 3.43 17.65 -81.47
C LEU A 348 1.92 17.93 -81.34
N GLY A 349 1.15 16.95 -80.87
CA GLY A 349 -0.28 17.10 -80.60
C GLY A 349 -0.59 18.04 -79.43
N SER A 350 0.30 18.10 -78.45
CA SER A 350 0.18 18.98 -77.29
C SER A 350 0.48 20.45 -77.67
N VAL A 351 1.49 20.68 -78.46
CA VAL A 351 1.82 22.02 -79.03
C VAL A 351 0.70 22.56 -79.93
N LEU A 352 0.16 21.71 -80.82
CA LEU A 352 -0.98 22.07 -81.65
C LEU A 352 -2.20 22.50 -80.87
N ARG A 353 -2.48 21.77 -79.71
CA ARG A 353 -3.55 22.14 -78.80
C ARG A 353 -3.26 23.46 -78.07
N GLY A 354 -2.03 23.69 -77.64
CA GLY A 354 -1.62 24.93 -77.00
C GLY A 354 -1.80 26.12 -78.01
N LEU A 355 -1.49 25.95 -79.29
CA LEU A 355 -1.74 26.95 -80.33
C LEU A 355 -3.23 27.22 -80.56
N LEU A 356 -4.08 26.17 -80.54
CA LEU A 356 -5.54 26.32 -80.63
C LEU A 356 -6.12 27.04 -79.40
N GLU A 357 -5.53 26.85 -78.22
CA GLU A 357 -5.90 27.55 -76.97
C GLU A 357 -5.49 29.03 -76.99
N LEU A 358 -4.32 29.35 -77.57
CA LEU A 358 -3.84 30.71 -77.77
C LEU A 358 -4.73 31.51 -78.71
N VAL A 359 -5.29 30.88 -79.78
CA VAL A 359 -6.19 31.48 -80.74
C VAL A 359 -7.63 31.60 -80.28
N GLY A 360 -7.93 31.17 -78.98
CA GLY A 360 -9.25 31.28 -78.37
C GLY A 360 -10.26 30.22 -78.80
N LEU A 361 -9.84 29.20 -79.56
CA LEU A 361 -10.66 28.09 -80.06
C LEU A 361 -10.83 26.98 -79.00
N SER A 362 -10.34 27.18 -77.79
CA SER A 362 -10.43 26.22 -76.64
C SER A 362 -11.86 25.85 -76.21
N ARG A 363 -12.85 26.70 -76.58
CA ARG A 363 -14.26 26.41 -76.30
C ARG A 363 -14.82 25.18 -77.02
N LEU A 364 -14.13 24.68 -78.05
CA LEU A 364 -14.49 23.47 -78.81
C LEU A 364 -13.99 22.18 -78.15
N ILE A 365 -13.07 22.25 -77.15
CA ILE A 365 -12.50 21.11 -76.48
C ILE A 365 -12.99 21.11 -75.03
N LYS A 366 -14.18 20.55 -74.77
CA LYS A 366 -14.88 20.53 -73.48
C LYS A 366 -14.29 19.56 -72.46
N ARG A 367 -13.25 18.77 -72.67
CA ARG A 367 -12.69 17.80 -71.73
C ARG A 367 -11.28 18.21 -71.33
N SER A 368 -11.08 18.27 -69.95
CA SER A 368 -9.76 18.41 -69.35
C SER A 368 -8.89 17.22 -69.77
N TYR A 369 -7.74 17.49 -70.38
CA TYR A 369 -6.82 16.42 -70.81
C TYR A 369 -6.18 15.72 -69.65
N THR A 370 -5.86 16.42 -68.59
CA THR A 370 -5.32 15.89 -67.35
C THR A 370 -6.30 14.90 -66.71
N ARG A 371 -7.55 15.35 -66.62
CA ARG A 371 -8.61 14.51 -66.05
C ARG A 371 -8.82 13.21 -66.83
N THR A 372 -8.80 13.30 -68.17
CA THR A 372 -8.96 12.13 -69.02
C THR A 372 -7.76 11.18 -68.94
N ALA A 373 -6.52 11.69 -68.80
CA ALA A 373 -5.33 10.85 -68.59
C ALA A 373 -5.33 10.16 -67.24
N PHE A 374 -5.72 10.87 -66.21
CA PHE A 374 -5.84 10.29 -64.83
C PHE A 374 -6.98 9.28 -64.70
N GLU A 375 -8.12 9.51 -65.38
CA GLU A 375 -9.23 8.54 -65.47
C GLU A 375 -8.81 7.27 -66.21
N ARG A 376 -8.06 7.41 -67.33
CA ARG A 376 -7.56 6.26 -68.11
C ARG A 376 -6.58 5.40 -67.31
N ASN A 377 -5.67 6.04 -66.60
CA ASN A 377 -4.68 5.35 -65.78
C ASN A 377 -5.24 4.96 -64.41
N LYS A 378 -6.54 5.23 -64.12
CA LYS A 378 -7.23 4.87 -62.89
C LYS A 378 -6.50 5.36 -61.63
N VAL A 379 -5.92 6.55 -61.67
CA VAL A 379 -5.04 7.12 -60.66
C VAL A 379 -5.71 7.20 -59.30
N PHE A 380 -7.00 7.54 -59.25
CA PHE A 380 -7.73 7.74 -57.98
C PHE A 380 -8.53 6.53 -57.52
N GLU A 381 -8.50 5.38 -58.22
CA GLU A 381 -9.14 4.13 -57.78
C GLU A 381 -8.56 3.66 -56.42
N PRO A 382 -7.21 3.66 -56.19
CA PRO A 382 -6.66 3.28 -54.89
C PRO A 382 -7.07 4.19 -53.73
N ILE A 383 -7.32 5.50 -53.99
CA ILE A 383 -7.80 6.45 -52.96
C ILE A 383 -9.22 6.06 -52.47
N GLN A 384 -10.09 5.63 -53.36
CA GLN A 384 -11.43 5.17 -53.01
C GLN A 384 -11.37 3.89 -52.18
N GLU A 385 -10.41 3.01 -52.45
CA GLU A 385 -10.19 1.79 -51.69
C GLU A 385 -9.64 2.04 -50.28
N MET A 386 -8.92 3.18 -50.05
CA MET A 386 -8.39 3.53 -48.73
C MET A 386 -9.49 3.63 -47.67
N THR A 387 -10.67 4.15 -48.01
CA THR A 387 -11.80 4.20 -47.08
C THR A 387 -12.18 2.81 -46.56
N VAL A 388 -12.17 1.82 -47.48
CA VAL A 388 -12.46 0.41 -47.10
C VAL A 388 -11.35 -0.16 -46.22
N VAL A 389 -10.10 0.22 -46.46
CA VAL A 389 -8.96 -0.23 -45.64
C VAL A 389 -9.06 0.34 -44.23
N THR A 390 -9.27 1.66 -44.10
CA THR A 390 -9.37 2.32 -42.80
C THR A 390 -10.63 1.94 -42.01
N ASP A 391 -11.75 1.69 -42.68
CA ASP A 391 -12.96 1.20 -42.04
C ASP A 391 -12.80 -0.20 -41.41
N LYS A 392 -11.78 -0.98 -41.84
CA LYS A 392 -11.44 -2.27 -41.21
C LYS A 392 -10.78 -2.12 -39.82
N LEU A 393 -10.13 -0.96 -39.57
CA LEU A 393 -9.38 -0.74 -38.31
C LEU A 393 -10.30 -0.83 -37.10
N GLY A 394 -11.43 -0.12 -37.11
CA GLY A 394 -12.36 -0.11 -35.98
C GLY A 394 -12.84 -1.51 -35.56
N PRO A 395 -13.43 -2.29 -36.47
CA PRO A 395 -13.86 -3.67 -36.16
C PRO A 395 -12.72 -4.60 -35.74
N ARG A 396 -11.52 -4.46 -36.31
CA ARG A 396 -10.36 -5.31 -35.94
C ARG A 396 -9.88 -4.99 -34.52
N VAL A 397 -9.74 -3.71 -34.19
CA VAL A 397 -9.31 -3.25 -32.83
C VAL A 397 -10.37 -3.63 -31.80
N GLU A 398 -11.66 -3.37 -32.03
CA GLU A 398 -12.74 -3.74 -31.13
C GLU A 398 -12.86 -5.24 -30.93
N GLY A 399 -12.85 -6.02 -32.00
CA GLY A 399 -12.98 -7.48 -31.91
C GLY A 399 -11.88 -8.08 -31.06
N ARG A 400 -10.64 -7.56 -31.19
CA ARG A 400 -9.52 -7.96 -30.36
C ARG A 400 -9.68 -7.48 -28.91
N ASP A 401 -10.08 -6.22 -28.70
CA ASP A 401 -10.31 -5.67 -27.36
C ASP A 401 -11.36 -6.45 -26.57
N VAL A 402 -12.50 -6.77 -27.21
CA VAL A 402 -13.58 -7.53 -26.58
C VAL A 402 -13.12 -8.93 -26.20
N GLN A 403 -12.38 -9.59 -27.08
CA GLN A 403 -11.83 -10.93 -26.79
C GLN A 403 -10.82 -10.89 -25.64
N ASP A 404 -9.87 -9.98 -25.66
CA ASP A 404 -8.85 -9.82 -24.65
C ASP A 404 -9.45 -9.47 -23.29
N ILE A 405 -10.50 -8.61 -23.25
CA ILE A 405 -11.22 -8.28 -22.01
C ILE A 405 -11.94 -9.50 -21.46
N ASP A 406 -12.59 -10.31 -22.31
CA ASP A 406 -13.28 -11.52 -21.87
C ASP A 406 -12.31 -12.55 -21.28
N ASP A 407 -11.15 -12.72 -21.91
CA ASP A 407 -10.09 -13.61 -21.41
C ASP A 407 -9.50 -13.12 -20.07
N LEU A 408 -9.28 -11.81 -19.92
CA LEU A 408 -8.83 -11.21 -18.66
C LEU A 408 -9.88 -11.35 -17.56
N VAL A 409 -11.16 -11.16 -17.87
CA VAL A 409 -12.27 -11.31 -16.91
C VAL A 409 -12.37 -12.75 -16.45
N LYS A 410 -12.26 -13.73 -17.36
CA LYS A 410 -12.24 -15.17 -17.02
C LYS A 410 -11.05 -15.50 -16.13
N TYR A 411 -9.86 -15.01 -16.49
CA TYR A 411 -8.66 -15.18 -15.69
C TYR A 411 -8.85 -14.61 -14.28
N ALA A 412 -9.27 -13.35 -14.18
CA ALA A 412 -9.45 -12.67 -12.89
C ALA A 412 -10.51 -13.36 -12.01
N LYS A 413 -11.63 -13.84 -12.59
CA LYS A 413 -12.65 -14.60 -11.86
C LYS A 413 -12.07 -15.89 -11.29
N ARG A 414 -11.32 -16.65 -12.10
CA ARG A 414 -10.69 -17.90 -11.65
C ARG A 414 -9.70 -17.64 -10.51
N GLU A 415 -8.88 -16.61 -10.62
CA GLU A 415 -7.93 -16.27 -9.56
C GLU A 415 -8.66 -15.83 -8.27
N ILE A 416 -9.74 -15.05 -8.36
CA ILE A 416 -10.57 -14.68 -7.20
C ILE A 416 -11.22 -15.92 -6.57
N GLU A 417 -11.71 -16.86 -7.36
CA GLU A 417 -12.31 -18.10 -6.86
C GLU A 417 -11.29 -19.01 -6.15
N ALA A 418 -10.03 -18.97 -6.58
CA ALA A 418 -8.93 -19.71 -5.96
C ALA A 418 -8.47 -19.12 -4.63
N LEU A 419 -8.85 -17.86 -4.31
CA LEU A 419 -8.47 -17.20 -3.06
C LEU A 419 -9.17 -17.83 -1.85
N PRO A 420 -8.54 -17.85 -0.66
CA PRO A 420 -9.18 -18.20 0.60
C PRO A 420 -10.45 -17.38 0.84
N LEU A 421 -11.46 -17.96 1.49
CA LEU A 421 -12.74 -17.29 1.76
C LEU A 421 -12.58 -15.94 2.48
N THR A 422 -11.65 -15.85 3.41
CA THR A 422 -11.33 -14.63 4.18
C THR A 422 -10.82 -13.49 3.32
N ILE A 423 -10.09 -13.79 2.25
CA ILE A 423 -9.57 -12.80 1.30
C ILE A 423 -10.61 -12.51 0.23
N ARG A 424 -11.32 -13.54 -0.27
CA ARG A 424 -12.34 -13.40 -1.30
C ARG A 424 -13.48 -12.45 -0.88
N THR A 425 -13.87 -12.45 0.40
CA THR A 425 -14.88 -11.53 0.93
C THR A 425 -14.43 -10.07 0.97
N LYS A 426 -13.12 -9.80 0.87
CA LYS A 426 -12.56 -8.45 0.83
C LYS A 426 -12.56 -7.84 -0.59
N VAL A 427 -12.93 -8.60 -1.63
CA VAL A 427 -13.06 -8.09 -3.01
C VAL A 427 -14.21 -7.10 -3.10
N ILE A 428 -13.89 -5.84 -3.42
CA ILE A 428 -14.88 -4.77 -3.58
C ILE A 428 -15.16 -4.56 -5.07
N GLY A 429 -16.38 -4.81 -5.48
CA GLY A 429 -16.83 -4.67 -6.87
C GLY A 429 -16.95 -6.01 -7.60
N SER A 430 -17.40 -5.96 -8.86
CA SER A 430 -17.56 -7.14 -9.71
C SER A 430 -16.60 -7.09 -10.89
N VAL A 431 -15.94 -8.22 -11.17
CA VAL A 431 -15.13 -8.39 -12.36
C VAL A 431 -16.06 -8.76 -13.53
N GLN A 432 -16.21 -7.83 -14.47
CA GLN A 432 -17.12 -8.03 -15.62
C GLN A 432 -16.64 -7.23 -16.83
N ALA A 433 -16.94 -7.76 -18.03
CA ALA A 433 -16.69 -7.04 -19.26
C ALA A 433 -17.67 -5.87 -19.43
N PRO A 434 -17.25 -4.77 -20.07
CA PRO A 434 -18.12 -3.63 -20.35
C PRO A 434 -19.24 -4.02 -21.32
N LEU A 435 -20.44 -3.49 -21.10
CA LEU A 435 -21.61 -3.77 -21.92
C LEU A 435 -21.57 -3.12 -23.32
N LYS A 436 -20.80 -2.04 -23.47
CA LYS A 436 -20.67 -1.28 -24.71
C LYS A 436 -19.23 -0.89 -24.95
N TYR A 437 -18.82 -0.95 -26.22
CA TYR A 437 -17.51 -0.51 -26.69
C TYR A 437 -17.69 0.79 -27.48
N ASP A 438 -16.94 1.84 -27.13
CA ASP A 438 -17.00 3.15 -27.79
C ASP A 438 -15.94 3.24 -28.91
N ARG A 439 -16.36 3.62 -30.11
CA ARG A 439 -15.52 3.85 -31.29
C ARG A 439 -15.38 5.32 -31.64
N SER A 440 -15.80 6.23 -30.78
CA SER A 440 -15.89 7.66 -31.06
C SER A 440 -14.57 8.26 -31.55
N ALA A 441 -13.44 7.79 -31.07
CA ALA A 441 -12.11 8.28 -31.46
C ALA A 441 -11.81 8.00 -32.93
N LEU A 442 -12.12 6.81 -33.43
CA LEU A 442 -11.94 6.45 -34.85
C LEU A 442 -13.00 7.08 -35.76
N GLN A 443 -14.23 7.28 -35.26
CA GLN A 443 -15.27 7.96 -36.03
C GLN A 443 -14.98 9.48 -36.19
N ALA A 444 -14.43 10.10 -35.15
CA ALA A 444 -14.12 11.52 -35.15
C ALA A 444 -13.01 11.92 -36.16
N VAL A 445 -12.13 11.00 -36.53
CA VAL A 445 -11.05 11.27 -37.48
C VAL A 445 -11.50 11.15 -38.93
N ARG A 446 -12.61 10.45 -39.21
CA ARG A 446 -13.10 10.18 -40.55
C ARG A 446 -13.22 11.44 -41.45
N PRO A 447 -13.80 12.57 -41.01
CA PRO A 447 -13.86 13.77 -41.82
C PRO A 447 -12.48 14.33 -42.22
N SER A 448 -11.49 14.19 -41.31
CA SER A 448 -10.11 14.63 -41.59
C SER A 448 -9.44 13.74 -42.64
N LEU A 449 -9.66 12.45 -42.62
CA LEU A 449 -9.16 11.50 -43.61
C LEU A 449 -9.82 11.71 -44.97
N GLU A 450 -11.14 11.91 -44.99
CA GLU A 450 -11.90 12.25 -46.20
C GLU A 450 -11.41 13.57 -46.84
N ALA A 451 -11.10 14.58 -46.04
CA ALA A 451 -10.54 15.86 -46.51
C ALA A 451 -9.17 15.67 -47.20
N VAL A 452 -8.29 14.82 -46.67
CA VAL A 452 -6.99 14.50 -47.31
C VAL A 452 -7.21 13.73 -48.61
N GLN A 453 -8.16 12.83 -48.69
CA GLN A 453 -8.52 12.10 -49.92
C GLN A 453 -9.07 13.04 -50.98
N ASP A 454 -9.95 13.98 -50.61
CA ASP A 454 -10.50 14.98 -51.50
C ASP A 454 -9.42 15.96 -52.00
N GLU A 455 -8.47 16.35 -51.12
CA GLU A 455 -7.32 17.15 -51.53
C GLU A 455 -6.47 16.42 -52.58
N ALA A 456 -6.19 15.13 -52.34
CA ALA A 456 -5.44 14.31 -53.30
C ALA A 456 -6.15 14.19 -54.65
N ARG A 457 -7.48 14.07 -54.61
CA ARG A 457 -8.28 13.84 -55.84
C ARG A 457 -8.57 15.11 -56.62
N GLN A 458 -9.01 16.19 -55.97
CA GLN A 458 -9.50 17.39 -56.66
C GLN A 458 -8.43 18.47 -56.77
N VAL A 459 -7.81 18.83 -55.64
CA VAL A 459 -6.86 19.96 -55.60
C VAL A 459 -5.60 19.66 -56.39
N GLU A 460 -5.08 18.43 -56.30
CA GLU A 460 -3.87 18.05 -57.03
C GLU A 460 -4.12 17.89 -58.53
N THR A 461 -5.32 17.43 -58.93
CA THR A 461 -5.72 17.38 -60.33
C THR A 461 -5.78 18.79 -60.93
N ASP A 462 -6.40 19.73 -60.21
CA ASP A 462 -6.52 21.12 -60.64
C ASP A 462 -5.17 21.86 -60.74
N LYS A 463 -4.27 21.60 -59.75
CA LYS A 463 -2.90 22.15 -59.78
C LYS A 463 -2.11 21.62 -60.95
N LEU A 464 -2.19 20.33 -61.22
CA LEU A 464 -1.54 19.71 -62.38
C LEU A 464 -2.11 20.23 -63.68
N GLU A 465 -3.42 20.38 -63.81
CA GLU A 465 -4.08 20.93 -64.97
C GLU A 465 -3.63 22.37 -65.28
N ARG A 466 -3.57 23.22 -64.24
CA ARG A 466 -3.07 24.60 -64.37
C ARG A 466 -1.60 24.64 -64.83
N SER A 467 -0.76 23.76 -64.21
CA SER A 467 0.65 23.66 -64.53
C SER A 467 0.88 23.17 -65.98
N LEU A 468 0.11 22.13 -66.37
CA LEU A 468 0.12 21.64 -67.77
C LEU A 468 -0.31 22.72 -68.73
N ARG A 469 -1.44 23.39 -68.51
CA ARG A 469 -1.95 24.47 -69.34
C ARG A 469 -0.92 25.60 -69.50
N ASN A 470 -0.34 26.08 -68.42
CA ASN A 470 0.68 27.13 -68.48
C ASN A 470 1.92 26.68 -69.27
N THR A 471 2.38 25.44 -69.09
CA THR A 471 3.52 24.88 -69.81
C THR A 471 3.23 24.83 -71.33
N LEU A 472 2.03 24.34 -71.67
CA LEU A 472 1.61 24.28 -73.08
C LEU A 472 1.46 25.67 -73.70
N LEU A 473 0.91 26.66 -72.98
CA LEU A 473 0.80 28.06 -73.45
C LEU A 473 2.18 28.69 -73.65
N TYR A 474 3.10 28.51 -72.70
CA TYR A 474 4.47 29.04 -72.88
C TYR A 474 5.20 28.39 -74.05
N MET A 475 5.05 27.10 -74.26
CA MET A 475 5.60 26.41 -75.40
C MET A 475 4.97 26.89 -76.73
N ALA A 476 3.63 26.97 -76.75
CA ALA A 476 2.94 27.46 -77.94
C ALA A 476 3.36 28.91 -78.32
N ALA A 477 3.51 29.76 -77.27
CA ALA A 477 4.01 31.12 -77.47
C ALA A 477 5.46 31.14 -78.02
N TYR A 478 6.34 30.26 -77.46
CA TYR A 478 7.71 30.08 -77.90
C TYR A 478 7.77 29.62 -79.36
N GLU A 479 7.05 28.57 -79.74
CA GLU A 479 6.98 28.06 -81.11
C GLU A 479 6.36 29.10 -82.10
N LEU A 480 5.33 29.83 -81.64
CA LEU A 480 4.73 30.90 -82.41
C LEU A 480 5.77 32.01 -82.71
N ILE A 481 6.58 32.42 -81.77
CA ILE A 481 7.65 33.38 -81.94
C ILE A 481 8.67 32.86 -82.93
N LEU A 482 9.06 31.58 -82.85
CA LEU A 482 9.99 30.98 -83.82
C LEU A 482 9.40 30.94 -85.25
N ILE A 483 8.10 30.62 -85.38
CA ILE A 483 7.40 30.64 -86.65
C ILE A 483 7.37 32.07 -87.25
N VAL A 484 7.07 33.08 -86.40
CA VAL A 484 7.07 34.49 -86.86
C VAL A 484 8.47 34.90 -87.30
N ILE A 485 9.53 34.51 -86.55
CA ILE A 485 10.92 34.77 -86.93
C ILE A 485 11.25 34.06 -88.26
N LEU A 486 10.81 32.80 -88.42
CA LEU A 486 11.00 32.03 -89.65
C LEU A 486 10.30 32.68 -90.84
N VAL A 487 9.04 33.10 -90.70
CA VAL A 487 8.28 33.77 -91.74
C VAL A 487 8.93 35.10 -92.08
N PHE A 488 9.36 35.87 -91.10
CA PHE A 488 10.09 37.15 -91.36
C PHE A 488 11.42 36.89 -92.06
N ALA A 489 12.19 35.87 -91.65
CA ALA A 489 13.44 35.50 -92.34
C ALA A 489 13.20 35.05 -93.77
N LEU A 490 12.11 34.32 -94.05
CA LEU A 490 11.73 33.92 -95.41
C LEU A 490 11.32 35.11 -96.32
N ILE A 491 10.62 36.10 -95.75
CA ILE A 491 10.19 37.31 -96.49
C ILE A 491 11.36 38.25 -96.72
N ALA A 492 12.29 38.35 -95.78
CA ALA A 492 13.46 39.21 -95.83
C ALA A 492 14.63 38.60 -96.63
N ALA A 493 14.54 37.36 -97.09
CA ALA A 493 15.60 36.69 -97.87
C ALA A 493 15.65 37.21 -99.29
N PRO A 494 16.80 37.76 -99.77
CA PRO A 494 16.93 38.25 -101.12
C PRO A 494 16.92 37.10 -102.15
N PRO A 495 16.20 37.23 -103.31
CA PRO A 495 16.21 36.20 -104.34
C PRO A 495 17.57 36.13 -105.01
N ALA A 496 18.26 35.03 -104.93
CA ALA A 496 19.49 34.68 -105.60
C ALA A 496 20.83 35.13 -105.00
N GLN A 497 21.29 34.41 -103.94
CA GLN A 497 22.71 34.20 -103.68
C GLN A 497 22.93 32.86 -102.97
N GLN A 498 23.60 31.89 -103.66
CA GLN A 498 23.86 30.50 -103.16
C GLN A 498 24.83 30.37 -101.96
N ASN A 499 25.32 31.46 -101.38
CA ASN A 499 26.24 31.52 -100.26
C ASN A 499 25.72 32.39 -99.08
N SER A 500 24.42 32.54 -98.93
CA SER A 500 23.91 33.38 -97.85
C SER A 500 23.84 32.58 -96.48
N PRO A 501 24.07 33.24 -95.32
CA PRO A 501 23.97 32.64 -94.01
C PRO A 501 22.53 32.17 -93.67
N PHE A 502 21.62 32.24 -94.61
CA PHE A 502 20.21 31.88 -94.49
C PHE A 502 20.01 30.40 -94.03
N TRP A 503 20.78 29.47 -94.63
CA TRP A 503 20.73 28.04 -94.19
C TRP A 503 21.18 27.83 -92.77
N LEU A 504 22.12 28.63 -92.32
CA LEU A 504 22.54 28.58 -90.89
C LEU A 504 21.42 29.07 -89.99
N ILE A 505 20.73 30.15 -90.36
CA ILE A 505 19.58 30.65 -89.59
C ILE A 505 18.45 29.60 -89.56
N LEU A 506 18.16 28.99 -90.72
CA LEU A 506 17.14 27.94 -90.80
C LEU A 506 17.51 26.73 -89.92
N VAL A 507 18.75 26.27 -89.95
CA VAL A 507 19.23 25.16 -89.14
C VAL A 507 19.16 25.51 -87.60
N VAL A 508 19.53 26.73 -87.25
CA VAL A 508 19.44 27.21 -85.86
C VAL A 508 17.98 27.29 -85.42
N LEU A 509 17.05 27.78 -86.23
CA LEU A 509 15.63 27.86 -85.91
C LEU A 509 15.01 26.45 -85.76
N ILE A 510 15.36 25.51 -86.63
CA ILE A 510 14.93 24.11 -86.51
C ILE A 510 15.50 23.48 -85.25
N ALA A 511 16.79 23.73 -84.95
CA ALA A 511 17.41 23.24 -83.71
C ALA A 511 16.75 23.83 -82.48
N LEU A 512 16.37 25.12 -82.49
CA LEU A 512 15.64 25.75 -81.39
C LEU A 512 14.21 25.20 -81.23
N ALA A 513 13.49 24.97 -82.36
CA ALA A 513 12.17 24.36 -82.35
C ALA A 513 12.23 22.90 -81.84
N LEU A 514 13.22 22.10 -82.27
CA LEU A 514 13.47 20.78 -81.73
C LEU A 514 13.88 20.82 -80.26
N GLY A 515 14.69 21.80 -79.83
CA GLY A 515 15.06 22.06 -78.48
C GLY A 515 13.85 22.38 -77.59
N GLY A 516 12.92 23.19 -78.12
CA GLY A 516 11.64 23.44 -77.42
C GLY A 516 10.82 22.17 -77.16
N LEU A 517 10.76 21.26 -78.15
CA LEU A 517 10.08 19.98 -78.01
C LEU A 517 10.74 19.09 -76.94
N VAL A 518 12.08 19.14 -76.79
CA VAL A 518 12.81 18.37 -75.72
C VAL A 518 12.54 18.94 -74.31
N PHE A 519 12.14 20.21 -74.20
CA PHE A 519 11.77 20.82 -72.93
C PHE A 519 10.54 20.17 -72.30
N LEU A 520 9.60 19.62 -73.10
CA LEU A 520 8.40 18.96 -72.62
C LEU A 520 8.71 17.77 -71.73
N PRO A 521 9.52 16.75 -72.09
CA PRO A 521 9.86 15.64 -71.24
C PRO A 521 10.59 16.06 -69.95
N ILE A 522 11.47 17.08 -70.05
CA ILE A 522 12.17 17.60 -68.87
C ILE A 522 11.18 18.21 -67.90
N ARG A 523 10.23 19.01 -68.36
CA ARG A 523 9.17 19.59 -67.55
C ARG A 523 8.24 18.55 -66.99
N GLY A 524 7.95 17.48 -67.74
CA GLY A 524 7.18 16.32 -67.28
C GLY A 524 7.82 15.68 -66.09
N ARG A 525 9.14 15.38 -66.11
CA ARG A 525 9.89 14.84 -64.99
C ARG A 525 9.87 15.75 -63.74
N MET A 526 9.99 17.07 -63.94
CA MET A 526 9.89 18.03 -62.82
C MET A 526 8.49 17.98 -62.13
N LEU A 527 7.43 17.89 -62.96
CA LEU A 527 6.05 17.79 -62.45
C LEU A 527 5.75 16.43 -61.80
N GLU A 528 6.33 15.37 -62.35
CA GLU A 528 6.26 14.02 -61.77
C GLU A 528 6.88 14.00 -60.37
N ASN A 529 8.12 14.52 -60.23
CA ASN A 529 8.78 14.59 -58.91
C ASN A 529 7.97 15.43 -57.91
N ALA A 530 7.50 16.61 -58.33
CA ALA A 530 6.69 17.48 -57.49
C ALA A 530 5.33 16.86 -57.14
N TYR A 531 4.75 16.02 -58.00
CA TYR A 531 3.54 15.25 -57.70
C TYR A 531 3.81 14.15 -56.68
N SER A 532 4.89 13.36 -56.85
CA SER A 532 5.30 12.32 -55.92
C SER A 532 5.59 12.89 -54.54
N GLU A 533 6.34 14.00 -54.43
CA GLU A 533 6.60 14.66 -53.15
C GLU A 533 5.31 15.09 -52.44
N ARG A 534 4.34 15.64 -53.19
CA ARG A 534 3.04 16.02 -52.62
C ARG A 534 2.22 14.81 -52.19
N MET A 535 2.24 13.70 -52.94
CA MET A 535 1.58 12.47 -52.54
C MET A 535 2.19 11.89 -51.26
N LEU A 536 3.52 11.92 -51.09
CA LEU A 536 4.20 11.55 -49.86
C LEU A 536 3.81 12.45 -48.67
N ALA A 537 3.69 13.77 -48.91
CA ALA A 537 3.24 14.69 -47.85
C ALA A 537 1.78 14.44 -47.45
N LEU A 538 0.89 14.13 -48.39
CA LEU A 538 -0.50 13.76 -48.10
C LEU A 538 -0.59 12.42 -47.38
N GLN A 539 0.22 11.44 -47.80
CA GLN A 539 0.36 10.17 -47.07
C GLN A 539 0.76 10.39 -45.59
N ALA A 540 1.81 11.18 -45.35
CA ALA A 540 2.27 11.47 -44.00
C ALA A 540 1.16 12.10 -43.13
N ARG A 541 0.42 13.10 -43.69
CA ARG A 541 -0.71 13.73 -42.97
C ARG A 541 -1.85 12.76 -42.71
N TYR A 542 -2.14 11.87 -43.66
CA TYR A 542 -3.17 10.85 -43.52
C TYR A 542 -2.83 9.85 -42.40
N LEU A 543 -1.58 9.34 -42.43
CA LEU A 543 -1.08 8.41 -41.43
C LEU A 543 -0.99 9.05 -40.04
N GLU A 544 -0.54 10.31 -39.94
CA GLU A 544 -0.50 11.06 -38.69
C GLU A 544 -1.91 11.16 -38.04
N ALA A 545 -2.91 11.55 -38.84
CA ALA A 545 -4.28 11.64 -38.34
C ALA A 545 -4.86 10.28 -37.95
N LEU A 546 -4.58 9.24 -38.74
CA LEU A 546 -5.04 7.87 -38.46
C LEU A 546 -4.40 7.31 -37.18
N ASN A 547 -3.07 7.46 -37.05
CA ASN A 547 -2.33 6.96 -35.89
C ASN A 547 -2.71 7.70 -34.62
N ALA A 548 -2.91 9.03 -34.67
CA ALA A 548 -3.41 9.78 -33.52
C ALA A 548 -4.79 9.30 -33.04
N ALA A 549 -5.66 8.89 -33.95
CA ALA A 549 -6.96 8.31 -33.58
C ALA A 549 -6.83 6.87 -33.07
N ALA A 550 -5.98 6.07 -33.71
CA ALA A 550 -5.69 4.71 -33.29
C ALA A 550 -5.09 4.66 -31.87
N ASP A 551 -4.13 5.53 -31.56
CA ASP A 551 -3.53 5.65 -30.24
C ASP A 551 -4.57 5.96 -29.15
N LYS A 552 -5.49 6.89 -29.43
CA LYS A 552 -6.60 7.18 -28.52
C LYS A 552 -7.51 5.98 -28.30
N GLN A 553 -7.80 5.26 -29.38
CA GLN A 553 -8.65 4.07 -29.31
C GLN A 553 -7.97 2.93 -28.54
N ILE A 554 -6.67 2.71 -28.77
CA ILE A 554 -5.87 1.73 -28.03
C ILE A 554 -5.79 2.11 -26.55
N ALA A 555 -5.55 3.40 -26.24
CA ALA A 555 -5.54 3.87 -24.84
C ALA A 555 -6.88 3.62 -24.14
N TYR A 556 -8.00 3.86 -24.83
CA TYR A 556 -9.34 3.54 -24.34
C TYR A 556 -9.52 2.05 -24.09
N GLY A 557 -9.14 1.18 -25.04
CA GLY A 557 -9.19 -0.27 -24.87
C GLY A 557 -8.34 -0.76 -23.71
N MET A 558 -7.16 -0.17 -23.50
CA MET A 558 -6.29 -0.47 -22.37
C MET A 558 -6.89 -0.03 -21.03
N GLN A 559 -7.58 1.10 -21.00
CA GLN A 559 -8.31 1.56 -19.83
C GLN A 559 -9.44 0.59 -19.49
N LEU A 560 -10.25 0.18 -20.46
CA LEU A 560 -11.33 -0.80 -20.26
C LEU A 560 -10.82 -2.13 -19.69
N ARG A 561 -9.67 -2.63 -20.19
CA ARG A 561 -9.04 -3.85 -19.65
C ARG A 561 -8.69 -3.69 -18.18
N ARG A 562 -8.06 -2.58 -17.80
CA ARG A 562 -7.72 -2.29 -16.41
C ARG A 562 -8.95 -2.17 -15.53
N GLU A 563 -9.97 -1.46 -15.97
CA GLU A 563 -11.22 -1.27 -15.22
C GLU A 563 -11.97 -2.58 -15.01
N SER A 564 -11.98 -3.48 -16.01
CA SER A 564 -12.66 -4.76 -15.93
C SER A 564 -12.09 -5.69 -14.86
N ILE A 565 -10.81 -5.57 -14.53
CA ILE A 565 -10.11 -6.36 -13.52
C ILE A 565 -9.71 -5.56 -12.28
N ALA A 566 -10.10 -4.28 -12.19
CA ALA A 566 -9.75 -3.41 -11.08
C ALA A 566 -10.08 -3.97 -9.68
N PRO A 567 -11.18 -4.73 -9.47
CA PRO A 567 -11.42 -5.36 -8.17
C PRO A 567 -10.32 -6.32 -7.72
N LEU A 568 -9.75 -7.09 -8.65
CA LEU A 568 -8.64 -8.01 -8.35
C LEU A 568 -7.33 -7.25 -8.11
N THR A 569 -6.98 -6.29 -8.97
CA THR A 569 -5.73 -5.54 -8.83
C THR A 569 -5.69 -4.71 -7.55
N ARG A 570 -6.78 -4.04 -7.20
CA ARG A 570 -6.91 -3.31 -5.92
C ARG A 570 -6.77 -4.21 -4.71
N LEU A 571 -7.36 -5.41 -4.75
CA LEU A 571 -7.21 -6.38 -3.67
C LEU A 571 -5.74 -6.79 -3.49
N ILE A 572 -5.06 -7.14 -4.58
CA ILE A 572 -3.65 -7.54 -4.57
C ILE A 572 -2.75 -6.42 -4.03
N GLU A 573 -2.95 -5.19 -4.51
CA GLU A 573 -2.20 -4.02 -4.04
C GLU A 573 -2.41 -3.80 -2.53
N ALA A 574 -3.67 -3.80 -2.07
CA ALA A 574 -4.00 -3.61 -0.65
C ALA A 574 -3.42 -4.73 0.23
N GLN A 575 -3.50 -6.00 -0.19
CA GLN A 575 -2.94 -7.12 0.57
C GLN A 575 -1.41 -7.05 0.63
N THR A 576 -0.76 -6.67 -0.47
CA THR A 576 0.70 -6.50 -0.53
C THR A 576 1.16 -5.37 0.40
N GLU A 577 0.45 -4.24 0.43
CA GLU A 577 0.75 -3.11 1.30
C GLU A 577 0.58 -3.49 2.78
N ILE A 578 -0.56 -4.11 3.15
CA ILE A 578 -0.84 -4.57 4.52
C ILE A 578 0.25 -5.53 4.99
N HIS A 579 0.59 -6.53 4.20
CA HIS A 579 1.60 -7.53 4.56
C HIS A 579 2.99 -6.90 4.73
N THR A 580 3.36 -5.99 3.85
CA THR A 580 4.65 -5.29 3.92
C THR A 580 4.74 -4.41 5.18
N ASP A 581 3.66 -3.68 5.53
CA ASP A 581 3.61 -2.89 6.77
C ASP A 581 3.68 -3.77 8.02
N GLN A 582 2.91 -4.87 8.06
CA GLN A 582 2.94 -5.83 9.16
C GLN A 582 4.35 -6.41 9.36
N LEU A 583 5.00 -6.86 8.29
CA LEU A 583 6.34 -7.41 8.34
C LEU A 583 7.36 -6.39 8.87
N LYS A 584 7.30 -5.15 8.37
CA LYS A 584 8.17 -4.06 8.80
C LYS A 584 8.00 -3.74 10.29
N ARG A 585 6.76 -3.65 10.78
CA ARG A 585 6.46 -3.39 12.19
C ARG A 585 6.90 -4.54 13.10
N LEU A 586 6.67 -5.79 12.67
CA LEU A 586 7.14 -6.95 13.41
C LEU A 586 8.68 -7.03 13.47
N GLN A 587 9.38 -6.71 12.37
CA GLN A 587 10.84 -6.66 12.38
C GLN A 587 11.38 -5.58 13.33
N ALA A 588 10.76 -4.40 13.34
CA ALA A 588 11.12 -3.34 14.28
C ALA A 588 10.88 -3.75 15.73
N ALA A 589 9.75 -4.39 16.01
CA ALA A 589 9.45 -4.94 17.34
C ALA A 589 10.46 -6.01 17.77
N GLY A 590 10.89 -6.90 16.86
CA GLY A 590 11.92 -7.90 17.12
C GLY A 590 13.28 -7.29 17.49
N GLN A 591 13.67 -6.19 16.85
CA GLN A 591 14.88 -5.46 17.21
C GLN A 591 14.76 -4.83 18.60
N GLU A 592 13.59 -4.28 18.94
CA GLU A 592 13.35 -3.68 20.25
C GLU A 592 13.30 -4.74 21.36
N ILE A 593 12.72 -5.89 21.11
CA ILE A 593 12.78 -7.06 22.02
C ILE A 593 14.24 -7.39 22.35
N THR A 594 15.09 -7.52 21.34
CA THR A 594 16.51 -7.85 21.54
C THR A 594 17.27 -6.78 22.32
N ARG A 595 16.92 -5.50 22.12
CA ARG A 595 17.50 -4.40 22.91
C ARG A 595 17.07 -4.46 24.37
N ILE A 596 15.77 -4.68 24.64
CA ILE A 596 15.24 -4.83 25.99
C ILE A 596 15.90 -6.03 26.70
N GLU A 597 16.09 -7.16 26.02
CA GLU A 597 16.80 -8.33 26.58
C GLU A 597 18.24 -8.00 26.96
N THR A 598 18.94 -7.27 26.08
CA THR A 598 20.32 -6.87 26.33
C THR A 598 20.42 -5.94 27.55
N ASP A 599 19.52 -4.98 27.65
CA ASP A 599 19.47 -4.04 28.77
C ASP A 599 19.06 -4.75 30.07
N LEU A 600 18.11 -5.68 30.00
CA LEU A 600 17.72 -6.53 31.13
C LEU A 600 18.88 -7.40 31.63
N ALA A 601 19.67 -7.98 30.73
CA ALA A 601 20.87 -8.74 31.07
C ALA A 601 21.99 -7.85 31.65
N GLY A 602 22.01 -6.58 31.26
CA GLY A 602 22.94 -5.56 31.75
C GLY A 602 22.55 -4.91 33.08
N MET A 603 21.27 -4.99 33.46
CA MET A 603 20.73 -4.37 34.67
C MET A 603 21.49 -4.83 35.92
N GLY A 604 21.95 -3.87 36.75
CA GLY A 604 22.72 -4.15 37.96
C GLY A 604 24.19 -4.53 37.74
N LYS A 605 24.69 -4.59 36.50
CA LYS A 605 26.13 -4.65 36.26
C LYS A 605 26.68 -3.24 36.37
N THR A 606 27.20 -2.89 37.54
CA THR A 606 27.98 -1.66 37.70
C THR A 606 29.26 -1.86 36.91
N THR A 607 29.45 -1.13 35.82
CA THR A 607 30.74 -1.06 35.15
C THR A 607 31.64 -0.28 36.10
N ILE A 608 32.38 -0.96 36.95
CA ILE A 608 33.53 -0.41 37.64
C ILE A 608 34.55 -0.14 36.54
N LEU A 609 34.65 1.09 36.10
CA LEU A 609 35.69 1.57 35.23
C LEU A 609 37.05 1.23 35.89
N GLY A 610 37.76 0.24 35.36
CA GLY A 610 39.20 0.13 35.49
C GLY A 610 39.79 -0.90 36.43
N VAL A 611 39.21 -2.12 36.58
CA VAL A 611 40.03 -3.25 37.08
C VAL A 611 39.70 -4.50 36.24
N LYS A 612 40.60 -4.85 35.31
CA LYS A 612 40.76 -6.21 34.80
C LYS A 612 41.25 -7.06 35.96
N LEU A 613 40.43 -7.98 36.49
CA LEU A 613 40.90 -9.09 37.31
C LEU A 613 41.48 -10.16 36.37
N PRO A 614 42.66 -10.67 36.65
CA PRO A 614 43.28 -11.73 35.87
C PRO A 614 42.71 -13.10 36.23
N GLY A 615 42.61 -13.95 35.21
CA GLY A 615 42.65 -15.39 35.18
C GLY A 615 41.50 -16.19 35.74
#